data_3061d24e0ee28eba09de1cf785daee9e
#
_entry.id   3061d24e0ee28eba09de1cf785daee9e
#
_cell.length_a   1.000
_cell.length_b   1.000
_cell.length_c   1.000
_cell.angle_alpha   90.00
_cell.angle_beta   90.00
_cell.angle_gamma   90.00
#
_symmetry.space_group_name_H-M   'P 1'
#
loop_
_entity.id
_entity.type
_entity.pdbx_description
1 polymer ?
#
loop_
_entity_poly.entity_id
_entity_poly.type
_entity_poly.pdbx_seq_one_letter_code
_entity_poly.pdbx_strand_id
1 'polypeptide(L)'
;RIKAANGDDYYLDDNDCIMPNSHYTSDLIIATGNINKWFASNYISPLSKALMGNELWRNQIEQINVLPDLGVELIPRVGNHIVYLGQMPFYKNKEKRKAAVVDFVNRKMNRLEKFYKYGLSQAGWNRYSYINLEFDNQIICKRRDKRRDDNESLGEALAASDVIGNVEAE
;
A
#
# COMPACT_ATOMS: atom_id res chain seq x y z
N ARG A 1 -10.04 9.69 4.28
CA ARG A 1 -9.50 11.02 4.61
C ARG A 1 -8.16 11.22 3.93
N ILE A 2 -7.98 12.38 3.31
CA ILE A 2 -6.72 12.78 2.69
C ILE A 2 -6.00 13.77 3.59
N LYS A 3 -4.75 13.47 3.91
CA LYS A 3 -3.82 14.37 4.60
C LYS A 3 -2.57 14.51 3.75
N ALA A 4 -2.60 15.41 2.79
CA ALA A 4 -1.53 15.58 1.83
C ALA A 4 -0.30 16.27 2.43
N ALA A 5 0.87 16.02 1.83
CA ALA A 5 2.14 16.61 2.27
C ALA A 5 2.18 18.14 2.17
N ASN A 6 1.37 18.73 1.28
CA ASN A 6 1.22 20.19 1.14
C ASN A 6 0.34 20.84 2.22
N GLY A 7 -0.21 20.05 3.14
CA GLY A 7 -1.08 20.52 4.23
C GLY A 7 -2.58 20.42 3.96
N ASP A 8 -3.00 20.03 2.75
CA ASP A 8 -4.42 19.81 2.46
C ASP A 8 -4.99 18.69 3.32
N ASP A 9 -6.17 18.93 3.91
CA ASP A 9 -6.89 17.96 4.74
C ASP A 9 -8.37 17.98 4.37
N TYR A 10 -8.85 16.88 3.78
CA TYR A 10 -10.23 16.77 3.30
C TYR A 10 -10.68 15.31 3.22
N TYR A 11 -11.96 15.11 2.95
CA TYR A 11 -12.55 13.79 2.73
C TYR A 11 -12.94 13.60 1.27
N LEU A 12 -12.96 12.36 0.82
CA LEU A 12 -13.56 11.95 -0.45
C LEU A 12 -14.87 11.21 -0.15
N ASP A 13 -15.92 11.51 -0.92
CA ASP A 13 -17.19 10.79 -0.85
C ASP A 13 -17.21 9.57 -1.77
N ASP A 14 -18.33 8.85 -1.78
CA ASP A 14 -18.52 7.65 -2.60
C ASP A 14 -18.58 7.93 -4.11
N ASN A 15 -18.71 9.21 -4.49
CA ASN A 15 -18.73 9.66 -5.88
C ASN A 15 -17.38 10.24 -6.33
N ASP A 16 -16.31 9.97 -5.62
CA ASP A 16 -14.95 10.48 -5.87
C ASP A 16 -14.83 12.02 -5.73
N CYS A 17 -15.81 12.66 -5.10
CA CYS A 17 -15.85 14.10 -4.90
C CYS A 17 -15.21 14.51 -3.58
N ILE A 18 -14.57 15.69 -3.61
CA ILE A 18 -13.97 16.28 -2.42
C ILE A 18 -15.05 16.88 -1.54
N MET A 19 -15.06 16.46 -0.27
CA MET A 19 -15.90 17.06 0.77
C MET A 19 -15.05 17.91 1.70
N PRO A 20 -15.58 19.05 2.18
CA PRO A 20 -14.90 19.80 3.22
C PRO A 20 -14.74 18.98 4.49
N ASN A 21 -13.78 19.37 5.31
CA ASN A 21 -13.49 18.71 6.57
C ASN A 21 -14.74 18.69 7.45
N SER A 22 -15.21 17.49 7.78
CA SER A 22 -16.32 17.27 8.71
C SER A 22 -15.85 16.40 9.86
N HIS A 23 -16.47 16.55 11.02
CA HIS A 23 -16.11 15.81 12.23
C HIS A 23 -16.54 14.34 12.21
N TYR A 24 -16.27 13.63 11.12
CA TYR A 24 -16.48 12.18 11.07
C TYR A 24 -15.39 11.45 11.83
N THR A 25 -15.79 10.67 12.81
CA THR A 25 -14.92 9.81 13.62
C THR A 25 -15.05 8.34 13.23
N SER A 26 -15.21 8.05 11.95
CA SER A 26 -15.29 6.66 11.47
C SER A 26 -13.89 6.08 11.19
N ASP A 27 -13.78 4.75 11.23
CA ASP A 27 -12.58 3.99 10.90
C ASP A 27 -12.28 4.05 9.39
N LEU A 28 -11.89 5.24 8.91
CA LEU A 28 -11.55 5.47 7.53
C LEU A 28 -10.07 5.20 7.28
N ILE A 29 -9.75 4.70 6.09
CA ILE A 29 -8.38 4.68 5.59
C ILE A 29 -7.91 6.13 5.43
N ILE A 30 -6.72 6.42 5.95
CA ILE A 30 -6.08 7.73 5.81
C ILE A 30 -5.05 7.63 4.69
N ALA A 31 -5.13 8.54 3.72
CA ALA A 31 -4.12 8.65 2.67
C ALA A 31 -3.25 9.89 2.90
N THR A 32 -1.95 9.69 2.87
CA THR A 32 -0.94 10.72 3.14
C THR A 32 0.07 10.82 2.01
N GLY A 33 0.87 11.88 2.02
CA GLY A 33 2.01 12.03 1.13
C GLY A 33 1.74 12.95 -0.07
N ASN A 34 2.33 12.62 -1.21
CA ASN A 34 2.29 13.44 -2.42
C ASN A 34 0.98 13.26 -3.19
N ILE A 35 -0.09 13.84 -2.67
CA ILE A 35 -1.44 13.71 -3.22
C ILE A 35 -1.97 15.09 -3.57
N ASN A 36 -2.16 15.37 -4.87
CA ASN A 36 -2.96 16.51 -5.31
C ASN A 36 -4.44 16.09 -5.42
N LYS A 37 -5.33 17.08 -5.58
CA LYS A 37 -6.78 16.82 -5.62
C LYS A 37 -7.20 15.93 -6.78
N TRP A 38 -6.57 16.09 -7.94
CA TRP A 38 -6.84 15.26 -9.10
C TRP A 38 -6.46 13.79 -8.85
N PHE A 39 -5.27 13.55 -8.31
CA PHE A 39 -4.79 12.21 -7.97
C PHE A 39 -5.66 11.55 -6.90
N ALA A 40 -6.08 12.33 -5.91
CA ALA A 40 -6.99 11.85 -4.88
C ALA A 40 -8.31 11.32 -5.46
N SER A 41 -8.97 12.11 -6.30
CA SER A 41 -10.25 11.72 -6.90
C SER A 41 -10.14 10.60 -7.91
N ASN A 42 -9.05 10.56 -8.69
CA ASN A 42 -8.92 9.65 -9.84
C ASN A 42 -8.17 8.35 -9.53
N TYR A 43 -7.34 8.32 -8.49
CA TYR A 43 -6.55 7.14 -8.12
C TYR A 43 -6.76 6.69 -6.67
N ILE A 44 -6.66 7.60 -5.72
CA ILE A 44 -6.79 7.23 -4.29
C ILE A 44 -8.20 6.79 -3.95
N SER A 45 -9.21 7.44 -4.51
CA SER A 45 -10.60 7.06 -4.28
C SER A 45 -10.90 5.64 -4.77
N PRO A 46 -10.66 5.27 -6.04
CA PRO A 46 -10.87 3.90 -6.48
C PRO A 46 -9.97 2.87 -5.76
N LEU A 47 -8.72 3.22 -5.44
CA LEU A 47 -7.84 2.37 -4.64
C LEU A 47 -8.45 2.07 -3.27
N SER A 48 -8.87 3.11 -2.56
CA SER A 48 -9.48 2.98 -1.23
C SER A 48 -10.77 2.17 -1.25
N LYS A 49 -11.63 2.39 -2.26
CA LYS A 49 -12.87 1.63 -2.44
C LYS A 49 -12.60 0.15 -2.68
N ALA A 50 -11.60 -0.18 -3.49
CA ALA A 50 -11.22 -1.56 -3.75
C ALA A 50 -10.71 -2.25 -2.47
N LEU A 51 -9.91 -1.56 -1.66
CA LEU A 51 -9.45 -2.08 -0.36
C LEU A 51 -10.58 -2.23 0.64
N MET A 52 -11.45 -1.23 0.76
CA MET A 52 -12.57 -1.25 1.70
C MET A 52 -13.68 -2.23 1.29
N GLY A 53 -13.78 -2.56 0.02
CA GLY A 53 -14.71 -3.55 -0.50
C GLY A 53 -14.35 -4.99 -0.16
N ASN A 54 -13.13 -5.24 0.28
CA ASN A 54 -12.67 -6.55 0.74
C ASN A 54 -12.60 -6.56 2.26
N GLU A 55 -13.30 -7.48 2.90
CA GLU A 55 -13.40 -7.56 4.37
C GLU A 55 -12.04 -7.73 5.04
N LEU A 56 -11.16 -8.55 4.47
CA LEU A 56 -9.81 -8.76 4.99
C LEU A 56 -9.01 -7.45 5.00
N TRP A 57 -8.95 -6.75 3.88
CA TRP A 57 -8.12 -5.55 3.75
C TRP A 57 -8.73 -4.33 4.43
N ARG A 58 -10.05 -4.21 4.46
CA ARG A 58 -10.75 -3.18 5.23
C ARG A 58 -10.36 -3.20 6.71
N ASN A 59 -10.16 -4.38 7.26
CA ASN A 59 -9.77 -4.53 8.66
C ASN A 59 -8.26 -4.44 8.89
N GLN A 60 -7.45 -4.65 7.87
CA GLN A 60 -5.99 -4.73 7.99
C GLN A 60 -5.24 -3.50 7.52
N ILE A 61 -5.75 -2.74 6.58
CA ILE A 61 -5.06 -1.56 6.05
C ILE A 61 -5.49 -0.31 6.80
N GLU A 62 -4.53 0.35 7.41
CA GLU A 62 -4.75 1.58 8.19
C GLU A 62 -4.50 2.83 7.37
N GLN A 63 -3.44 2.83 6.54
CA GLN A 63 -2.97 4.01 5.85
C GLN A 63 -2.45 3.68 4.46
N ILE A 64 -2.68 4.62 3.54
CA ILE A 64 -2.06 4.67 2.21
C ILE A 64 -1.07 5.83 2.22
N ASN A 65 0.15 5.62 1.76
CA ASN A 65 1.13 6.69 1.59
C ASN A 65 1.60 6.79 0.14
N VAL A 66 1.61 7.99 -0.41
CA VAL A 66 2.04 8.26 -1.79
C VAL A 66 3.41 8.93 -1.77
N LEU A 67 4.37 8.28 -2.42
CA LEU A 67 5.73 8.77 -2.53
C LEU A 67 5.86 9.93 -3.55
N PRO A 68 6.98 10.67 -3.55
CA PRO A 68 7.19 11.75 -4.53
C PRO A 68 7.13 11.31 -5.99
N ASP A 69 7.48 10.07 -6.31
CA ASP A 69 7.40 9.47 -7.65
C ASP A 69 6.01 8.89 -7.98
N LEU A 70 5.02 9.11 -7.11
CA LEU A 70 3.66 8.57 -7.17
C LEU A 70 3.56 7.05 -6.93
N GLY A 71 4.63 6.42 -6.45
CA GLY A 71 4.57 5.06 -5.93
C GLY A 71 3.69 4.99 -4.68
N VAL A 72 2.99 3.89 -4.49
CA VAL A 72 2.00 3.73 -3.43
C VAL A 72 2.45 2.69 -2.42
N GLU A 73 2.46 3.08 -1.17
CA GLU A 73 2.71 2.22 -0.02
C GLU A 73 1.44 2.02 0.80
N LEU A 74 1.29 0.82 1.35
CA LEU A 74 0.26 0.52 2.34
C LEU A 74 0.88 0.28 3.71
N ILE A 75 0.23 0.78 4.74
CA ILE A 75 0.63 0.57 6.13
C ILE A 75 -0.45 -0.27 6.80
N PRO A 76 -0.18 -1.55 7.06
CA PRO A 76 -1.10 -2.43 7.77
C PRO A 76 -1.19 -2.10 9.26
N ARG A 77 -2.28 -2.49 9.89
CA ARG A 77 -2.48 -2.34 11.36
C ARG A 77 -1.61 -3.29 12.16
N VAL A 78 -1.28 -4.44 11.59
CA VAL A 78 -0.56 -5.52 12.25
C VAL A 78 0.72 -5.83 11.48
N GLY A 79 1.81 -6.17 12.20
CA GLY A 79 3.05 -6.68 11.62
C GLY A 79 4.18 -5.68 11.45
N ASN A 80 3.99 -4.39 11.74
CA ASN A 80 5.03 -3.35 11.68
C ASN A 80 5.86 -3.33 10.38
N HIS A 81 5.25 -3.66 9.25
CA HIS A 81 5.91 -3.62 7.94
C HIS A 81 5.16 -2.68 7.00
N ILE A 82 5.86 -2.22 5.98
CA ILE A 82 5.29 -1.41 4.91
C ILE A 82 5.17 -2.29 3.67
N VAL A 83 4.05 -2.20 2.96
CA VAL A 83 3.83 -2.91 1.70
C VAL A 83 3.89 -1.89 0.55
N TYR A 84 4.85 -2.05 -0.34
CA TYR A 84 4.99 -1.21 -1.52
C TYR A 84 4.30 -1.88 -2.72
N LEU A 85 3.34 -1.20 -3.32
CA LEU A 85 2.59 -1.70 -4.46
C LEU A 85 3.21 -1.32 -5.81
N GLY A 86 4.02 -0.29 -5.86
CA GLY A 86 4.53 0.30 -7.08
C GLY A 86 3.69 1.49 -7.56
N GLN A 87 3.94 1.92 -8.79
CA GLN A 87 3.19 2.99 -9.42
C GLN A 87 1.86 2.48 -9.95
N MET A 88 0.82 3.31 -9.84
CA MET A 88 -0.51 2.99 -10.35
C MET A 88 -0.52 2.97 -11.88
N PRO A 89 -1.34 2.10 -12.51
CA PRO A 89 -1.50 2.11 -13.96
C PRO A 89 -2.09 3.43 -14.45
N PHE A 90 -1.49 3.99 -15.49
CA PHE A 90 -1.88 5.30 -16.02
C PHE A 90 -2.73 5.17 -17.28
N TYR A 91 -3.97 5.67 -17.22
CA TYR A 91 -4.90 5.74 -18.36
C TYR A 91 -5.58 7.11 -18.41
N LYS A 92 -5.72 7.66 -19.62
CA LYS A 92 -6.44 8.93 -19.82
C LYS A 92 -7.95 8.78 -19.69
N ASN A 93 -8.50 7.66 -20.16
CA ASN A 93 -9.93 7.37 -20.07
C ASN A 93 -10.31 7.03 -18.62
N LYS A 94 -11.33 7.71 -18.08
CA LYS A 94 -11.74 7.56 -16.68
C LYS A 94 -12.20 6.14 -16.35
N GLU A 95 -13.00 5.50 -17.21
CA GLU A 95 -13.53 4.17 -16.96
C GLU A 95 -12.43 3.11 -17.05
N LYS A 96 -11.55 3.21 -18.05
CA LYS A 96 -10.38 2.33 -18.19
C LYS A 96 -9.45 2.48 -16.99
N ARG A 97 -9.25 3.69 -16.52
CA ARG A 97 -8.43 3.98 -15.34
C ARG A 97 -8.99 3.34 -14.09
N LYS A 98 -10.30 3.48 -13.83
CA LYS A 98 -10.97 2.84 -12.69
C LYS A 98 -10.83 1.32 -12.74
N ALA A 99 -11.11 0.72 -13.88
CA ALA A 99 -10.98 -0.72 -14.07
C ALA A 99 -9.54 -1.20 -13.87
N ALA A 100 -8.55 -0.46 -14.38
CA ALA A 100 -7.15 -0.78 -14.22
C ALA A 100 -6.68 -0.68 -12.77
N VAL A 101 -7.14 0.33 -12.02
CA VAL A 101 -6.85 0.47 -10.59
C VAL A 101 -7.42 -0.69 -9.79
N VAL A 102 -8.67 -1.06 -10.03
CA VAL A 102 -9.31 -2.20 -9.35
C VAL A 102 -8.57 -3.50 -9.64
N ASP A 103 -8.23 -3.76 -10.90
CA ASP A 103 -7.46 -4.93 -11.29
C ASP A 103 -6.06 -4.95 -10.65
N PHE A 104 -5.36 -3.83 -10.67
CA PHE A 104 -4.07 -3.65 -10.03
C PHE A 104 -4.11 -3.98 -8.53
N VAL A 105 -5.09 -3.42 -7.82
CA VAL A 105 -5.28 -3.68 -6.38
C VAL A 105 -5.57 -5.15 -6.14
N ASN A 106 -6.50 -5.73 -6.88
CA ASN A 106 -6.87 -7.13 -6.69
C ASN A 106 -5.70 -8.09 -6.94
N ARG A 107 -4.92 -7.86 -7.98
CA ARG A 107 -3.73 -8.68 -8.27
C ARG A 107 -2.66 -8.54 -7.17
N LYS A 108 -2.34 -7.32 -6.78
CA LYS A 108 -1.33 -7.06 -5.73
C LYS A 108 -1.77 -7.62 -4.38
N MET A 109 -3.01 -7.40 -4.00
CA MET A 109 -3.53 -7.84 -2.70
C MET A 109 -3.73 -9.36 -2.64
N ASN A 110 -4.08 -10.02 -3.73
CA ASN A 110 -4.08 -11.49 -3.80
C ASN A 110 -2.69 -12.08 -3.55
N ARG A 111 -1.67 -11.50 -4.14
CA ARG A 111 -0.29 -11.93 -3.91
C ARG A 111 0.14 -11.70 -2.46
N LEU A 112 -0.24 -10.58 -1.89
CA LEU A 112 0.04 -10.28 -0.49
C LEU A 112 -0.65 -11.27 0.45
N GLU A 113 -1.91 -11.61 0.19
CA GLU A 113 -2.66 -12.59 0.98
C GLU A 113 -1.97 -13.96 0.97
N LYS A 114 -1.58 -14.43 -0.20
CA LYS A 114 -0.82 -15.68 -0.34
C LYS A 114 0.52 -15.62 0.39
N PHE A 115 1.22 -14.50 0.27
CA PHE A 115 2.48 -14.29 0.97
C PHE A 115 2.30 -14.31 2.49
N TYR A 116 1.26 -13.67 3.02
CA TYR A 116 0.93 -13.72 4.44
C TYR A 116 0.62 -15.14 4.90
N LYS A 117 -0.17 -15.85 4.12
CA LYS A 117 -0.62 -17.20 4.48
C LYS A 117 0.49 -18.24 4.42
N TYR A 118 1.33 -18.21 3.38
CA TYR A 118 2.32 -19.25 3.11
C TYR A 118 3.76 -18.84 3.43
N GLY A 119 4.08 -17.57 3.37
CA GLY A 119 5.41 -17.03 3.63
C GLY A 119 5.62 -16.55 5.05
N LEU A 120 4.84 -15.55 5.49
CA LEU A 120 5.01 -14.94 6.81
C LEU A 120 4.55 -15.83 7.96
N SER A 121 3.55 -16.68 7.75
CA SER A 121 3.11 -17.62 8.78
C SER A 121 4.21 -18.61 9.18
N GLN A 122 5.11 -18.93 8.25
CA GLN A 122 6.27 -19.79 8.50
C GLN A 122 7.51 -19.03 8.98
N ALA A 123 7.76 -17.85 8.40
CA ALA A 123 8.94 -17.04 8.69
C ALA A 123 8.82 -16.16 9.94
N GLY A 124 7.58 -15.87 10.38
CA GLY A 124 7.26 -14.94 11.45
C GLY A 124 6.87 -13.54 10.94
N TRP A 125 5.84 -12.97 11.54
CA TRP A 125 5.25 -11.67 11.14
C TRP A 125 6.20 -10.49 11.29
N ASN A 126 7.17 -10.58 12.17
CA ASN A 126 8.12 -9.50 12.46
C ASN A 126 9.46 -9.65 11.73
N ARG A 127 9.59 -10.63 10.83
CA ARG A 127 10.85 -10.88 10.12
C ARG A 127 11.21 -9.76 9.15
N TYR A 128 10.22 -9.19 8.48
CA TYR A 128 10.42 -8.19 7.44
C TYR A 128 9.88 -6.82 7.88
N SER A 129 10.60 -5.77 7.51
CA SER A 129 10.18 -4.38 7.69
C SER A 129 9.53 -3.78 6.44
N TYR A 130 9.78 -4.39 5.29
CA TYR A 130 9.32 -3.89 3.99
C TYR A 130 9.05 -5.06 3.03
N ILE A 131 7.89 -5.02 2.37
CA ILE A 131 7.46 -6.01 1.39
C ILE A 131 7.17 -5.27 0.09
N ASN A 132 7.94 -5.57 -0.96
CA ASN A 132 7.82 -4.94 -2.26
C ASN A 132 7.09 -5.86 -3.25
N LEU A 133 5.90 -5.46 -3.67
CA LEU A 133 5.05 -6.14 -4.63
C LEU A 133 5.07 -5.51 -6.03
N GLU A 134 6.00 -4.60 -6.30
CA GLU A 134 6.08 -3.87 -7.57
C GLU A 134 6.15 -4.81 -8.78
N PHE A 135 6.93 -5.87 -8.69
CA PHE A 135 7.15 -6.81 -9.78
C PHE A 135 6.13 -7.95 -9.76
N ASP A 136 5.62 -8.35 -10.93
CA ASP A 136 4.57 -9.37 -11.03
C ASP A 136 5.05 -10.78 -10.72
N ASN A 137 6.35 -11.05 -10.87
CA ASN A 137 6.94 -12.39 -10.77
C ASN A 137 7.80 -12.61 -9.53
N GLN A 138 7.92 -11.62 -8.66
CA GLN A 138 8.74 -11.74 -7.45
C GLN A 138 8.28 -10.79 -6.36
N ILE A 139 8.54 -11.18 -5.12
CA ILE A 139 8.33 -10.36 -3.93
C ILE A 139 9.70 -10.12 -3.31
N ILE A 140 10.08 -8.85 -3.13
CA ILE A 140 11.33 -8.45 -2.52
C ILE A 140 11.05 -7.97 -1.11
N CYS A 141 11.70 -8.59 -0.11
CA CYS A 141 11.49 -8.27 1.29
C CYS A 141 12.79 -7.78 1.91
N LYS A 142 12.70 -6.73 2.73
CA LYS A 142 13.79 -6.30 3.60
C LYS A 142 13.63 -6.90 4.98
N ARG A 143 14.66 -7.56 5.48
CA ARG A 143 14.68 -8.09 6.84
C ARG A 143 14.71 -6.97 7.86
N ARG A 144 14.07 -7.20 8.99
CA ARG A 144 14.16 -6.34 10.15
C ARG A 144 15.41 -6.70 10.94
N ASP A 145 16.34 -5.75 11.10
CA ASP A 145 17.51 -5.94 11.94
C ASP A 145 17.11 -5.94 13.41
N LYS A 146 17.52 -6.96 14.14
CA LYS A 146 17.22 -7.11 15.58
C LYS A 146 17.98 -6.12 16.46
N ARG A 147 19.05 -5.52 15.97
CA ARG A 147 19.82 -4.43 16.57
C ARG A 147 20.44 -3.61 15.45
N ARG A 148 20.08 -2.36 15.36
CA ARG A 148 20.91 -1.38 14.68
C ARG A 148 22.01 -1.01 15.66
N ASP A 149 23.22 -1.50 15.45
CA ASP A 149 24.39 -0.75 15.82
C ASP A 149 24.44 0.46 14.88
N ASP A 150 24.54 1.66 15.44
CA ASP A 150 24.43 2.96 14.75
C ASP A 150 25.51 3.20 13.66
N ASN A 151 26.23 2.16 13.22
CA ASN A 151 27.36 2.21 12.31
C ASN A 151 27.26 1.29 11.09
N GLU A 152 26.08 0.73 10.77
CA GLU A 152 25.95 -0.11 9.58
C GLU A 152 25.90 0.72 8.30
N SER A 153 26.76 0.35 7.35
CA SER A 153 26.86 0.97 6.04
C SER A 153 25.66 0.60 5.15
N LEU A 154 25.28 1.50 4.22
CA LEU A 154 24.25 1.27 3.18
C LEU A 154 24.40 -0.07 2.43
N GLY A 155 25.62 -0.65 2.34
CA GLY A 155 25.87 -1.93 1.70
C GLY A 155 25.29 -3.13 2.46
N GLU A 156 25.26 -3.09 3.78
CA GLU A 156 24.69 -4.15 4.60
C GLU A 156 23.15 -4.17 4.56
N ALA A 157 22.53 -3.00 4.46
CA ALA A 157 21.09 -2.88 4.29
C ALA A 157 20.61 -3.51 2.97
N LEU A 158 21.40 -3.44 1.90
CA LEU A 158 21.12 -4.10 0.62
C LEU A 158 21.32 -5.61 0.69
N ALA A 159 22.31 -6.09 1.44
CA ALA A 159 22.54 -7.51 1.67
C ALA A 159 21.45 -8.19 2.52
N ALA A 160 20.66 -7.42 3.28
CA ALA A 160 19.55 -7.90 4.09
C ALA A 160 18.22 -8.03 3.32
N SER A 161 18.22 -7.93 1.99
CA SER A 161 17.03 -8.08 1.15
C SER A 161 16.87 -9.54 0.72
N ASP A 162 15.66 -10.07 0.85
CA ASP A 162 15.27 -11.38 0.34
C ASP A 162 14.41 -11.21 -0.91
N VAL A 163 14.70 -12.00 -1.94
CA VAL A 163 13.89 -12.08 -3.15
C VAL A 163 13.09 -13.38 -3.12
N ILE A 164 11.78 -13.28 -3.17
CA ILE A 164 10.86 -14.39 -3.11
C ILE A 164 10.06 -14.43 -4.41
N GLY A 165 10.03 -15.59 -5.07
CA GLY A 165 9.21 -15.82 -6.25
C GLY A 165 7.71 -15.77 -5.91
N ASN A 166 6.86 -15.78 -6.96
CA ASN A 166 5.41 -15.83 -6.76
C ASN A 166 5.02 -17.04 -5.92
N VAL A 167 4.24 -16.78 -4.89
CA VAL A 167 3.63 -17.85 -4.10
C VAL A 167 2.30 -18.19 -4.75
N GLU A 168 2.25 -19.30 -5.46
CA GLU A 168 1.02 -19.86 -6.00
C GLU A 168 0.45 -20.88 -5.03
N ALA A 169 -0.86 -20.78 -4.75
CA ALA A 169 -1.57 -21.82 -4.02
C ALA A 169 -1.93 -22.93 -5.01
N GLU A 170 -1.47 -24.14 -4.77
CA GLU A 170 -2.00 -25.34 -5.43
C GLU A 170 -3.41 -25.68 -4.91
#